data_95c4d17984a1dea2173d2dabd3d1a341
#
_entry.id   95c4d17984a1dea2173d2dabd3d1a341
#
_cell.length_a   1.000
_cell.length_b   1.000
_cell.length_c   1.000
_cell.angle_alpha   90.00
_cell.angle_beta   90.00
_cell.angle_gamma   90.00
#
_symmetry.space_group_name_H-M   'P 1'
#
loop_
_entity.id
_entity.type
_entity.pdbx_description
1 polymer ?
#
loop_
_entity_poly.entity_id
_entity_poly.type
_entity_poly.pdbx_seq_one_letter_code
_entity_poly.pdbx_strand_id
1 'polypeptide(L)'
;MSATKEAVAAKESITAKMARWAAAVDFSHLSQDAVFQAKRFLLDSIGCALGGYQQHDVKIALQVLDEVAGRGPATVIGTGKKIDPVSASLANALMIRCMDYNDIYWKQDPSHPSDIFPAALACCERAKSDGRELIVGLVLGHEFEMRFCEAAFPGIRERGWHHATLTAFVSPFVAGRALHLSWEQIQHAVGISASRHCTLGAVTAGKLTMMKNTVDPMATQSGVLAALMAERGYTGPEQVIDGKEGLTHCFGPEWK
;
A
#
# COMPACT_ATOMS: atom_id res chain seq x y z
N MET A 1 -38.23 -36.32 -8.39
CA MET A 1 -38.33 -35.08 -7.58
C MET A 1 -36.98 -34.36 -7.62
N SER A 2 -36.88 -33.40 -8.52
CA SER A 2 -35.67 -32.62 -8.73
C SER A 2 -35.70 -31.46 -7.74
N ALA A 3 -34.79 -31.45 -6.76
CA ALA A 3 -34.62 -30.31 -5.87
C ALA A 3 -33.70 -29.32 -6.59
N THR A 4 -34.27 -28.29 -7.16
CA THR A 4 -33.57 -27.08 -7.60
C THR A 4 -32.96 -26.41 -6.36
N LYS A 5 -31.64 -26.56 -6.16
CA LYS A 5 -30.90 -25.71 -5.25
C LYS A 5 -30.93 -24.30 -5.82
N GLU A 6 -31.75 -23.42 -5.25
CA GLU A 6 -31.58 -21.99 -5.42
C GLU A 6 -30.16 -21.62 -4.98
N ALA A 7 -29.37 -21.19 -5.94
CA ALA A 7 -28.06 -20.60 -5.65
C ALA A 7 -28.33 -19.27 -4.94
N VAL A 8 -28.20 -19.25 -3.61
CA VAL A 8 -28.14 -18.00 -2.84
C VAL A 8 -26.97 -17.21 -3.45
N ALA A 9 -27.28 -16.06 -4.05
CA ALA A 9 -26.26 -15.19 -4.62
C ALA A 9 -25.22 -14.91 -3.52
N ALA A 10 -24.00 -15.36 -3.74
CA ALA A 10 -22.92 -15.20 -2.76
C ALA A 10 -22.74 -13.69 -2.50
N LYS A 11 -22.77 -13.30 -1.23
CA LYS A 11 -22.59 -11.89 -0.83
C LYS A 11 -21.22 -11.44 -1.36
N GLU A 12 -21.19 -10.32 -2.09
CA GLU A 12 -19.96 -9.74 -2.61
C GLU A 12 -18.97 -9.46 -1.47
N SER A 13 -17.70 -9.91 -1.62
CA SER A 13 -16.68 -9.75 -0.60
C SER A 13 -16.31 -8.29 -0.37
N ILE A 14 -15.80 -7.96 0.81
CA ILE A 14 -15.26 -6.62 1.11
C ILE A 14 -14.12 -6.28 0.15
N THR A 15 -13.24 -7.26 -0.14
CA THR A 15 -12.13 -7.09 -1.10
C THR A 15 -12.64 -6.64 -2.47
N ALA A 16 -13.69 -7.29 -3.01
CA ALA A 16 -14.27 -6.94 -4.29
C ALA A 16 -14.90 -5.54 -4.28
N LYS A 17 -15.66 -5.20 -3.23
CA LYS A 17 -16.28 -3.86 -3.07
C LYS A 17 -15.23 -2.76 -3.06
N MET A 18 -14.16 -2.93 -2.28
CA MET A 18 -13.07 -1.97 -2.22
C MET A 18 -12.35 -1.85 -3.56
N ALA A 19 -12.10 -2.98 -4.25
CA ALA A 19 -11.46 -2.98 -5.57
C ALA A 19 -12.31 -2.25 -6.63
N ARG A 20 -13.64 -2.46 -6.64
CA ARG A 20 -14.55 -1.73 -7.54
C ARG A 20 -14.53 -0.23 -7.26
N TRP A 21 -14.57 0.16 -5.99
CA TRP A 21 -14.52 1.56 -5.62
C TRP A 21 -13.16 2.18 -6.02
N ALA A 22 -12.05 1.50 -5.74
CA ALA A 22 -10.71 1.96 -6.12
C ALA A 22 -10.56 2.12 -7.64
N ALA A 23 -11.09 1.18 -8.44
CA ALA A 23 -11.05 1.26 -9.90
C ALA A 23 -11.92 2.40 -10.46
N ALA A 24 -13.02 2.74 -9.78
CA ALA A 24 -14.01 3.72 -10.25
C ALA A 24 -13.73 5.16 -9.81
N VAL A 25 -12.97 5.38 -8.72
CA VAL A 25 -12.68 6.73 -8.23
C VAL A 25 -11.79 7.49 -9.21
N ASP A 26 -12.13 8.74 -9.50
CA ASP A 26 -11.32 9.64 -10.32
C ASP A 26 -11.20 11.02 -9.67
N PHE A 27 -10.40 11.89 -10.27
CA PHE A 27 -10.11 13.22 -9.74
C PHE A 27 -11.36 14.10 -9.59
N SER A 28 -12.40 13.92 -10.42
CA SER A 28 -13.64 14.71 -10.35
C SER A 28 -14.50 14.36 -9.13
N HIS A 29 -14.30 13.20 -8.53
CA HIS A 29 -14.99 12.78 -7.32
C HIS A 29 -14.38 13.37 -6.04
N LEU A 30 -13.18 13.96 -6.13
CA LEU A 30 -12.48 14.49 -4.96
C LEU A 30 -12.97 15.90 -4.61
N SER A 31 -13.18 16.15 -3.32
CA SER A 31 -13.44 17.51 -2.84
C SER A 31 -12.18 18.39 -2.98
N GLN A 32 -12.37 19.71 -3.07
CA GLN A 32 -11.24 20.64 -3.09
C GLN A 32 -10.35 20.49 -1.84
N ASP A 33 -10.94 20.23 -0.69
CA ASP A 33 -10.20 20.02 0.56
C ASP A 33 -9.37 18.74 0.51
N ALA A 34 -9.91 17.63 -0.02
CA ALA A 34 -9.14 16.40 -0.19
C ALA A 34 -7.94 16.61 -1.13
N VAL A 35 -8.14 17.31 -2.25
CA VAL A 35 -7.06 17.65 -3.18
C VAL A 35 -6.01 18.55 -2.53
N PHE A 36 -6.44 19.53 -1.73
CA PHE A 36 -5.52 20.43 -1.02
C PHE A 36 -4.70 19.66 0.02
N GLN A 37 -5.32 18.81 0.82
CA GLN A 37 -4.62 17.99 1.82
C GLN A 37 -3.67 16.97 1.15
N ALA A 38 -4.10 16.31 0.08
CA ALA A 38 -3.22 15.41 -0.67
C ALA A 38 -1.95 16.11 -1.17
N LYS A 39 -2.07 17.35 -1.68
CA LYS A 39 -0.91 18.16 -2.09
C LYS A 39 0.00 18.51 -0.92
N ARG A 40 -0.56 18.81 0.26
CA ARG A 40 0.24 19.08 1.47
C ARG A 40 1.03 17.85 1.89
N PHE A 41 0.38 16.69 1.99
CA PHE A 41 1.05 15.44 2.33
C PHE A 41 2.06 15.00 1.27
N LEU A 42 1.78 15.26 -0.01
CA LEU A 42 2.74 15.04 -1.08
C LEU A 42 4.01 15.89 -0.90
N LEU A 43 3.84 17.19 -0.62
CA LEU A 43 4.96 18.09 -0.39
C LEU A 43 5.78 17.67 0.83
N ASP A 44 5.12 17.32 1.92
CA ASP A 44 5.73 16.81 3.15
C ASP A 44 6.52 15.52 2.89
N SER A 45 5.91 14.54 2.21
CA SER A 45 6.54 13.26 1.86
C SER A 45 7.80 13.46 1.00
N ILE A 46 7.75 14.35 0.01
CA ILE A 46 8.92 14.69 -0.80
C ILE A 46 10.00 15.35 0.07
N GLY A 47 9.61 16.25 0.98
CA GLY A 47 10.52 16.86 1.95
C GLY A 47 11.20 15.84 2.84
N CYS A 48 10.43 14.88 3.37
CA CYS A 48 10.96 13.75 4.16
C CYS A 48 11.93 12.90 3.34
N ALA A 49 11.61 12.57 2.09
CA ALA A 49 12.49 11.79 1.22
C ALA A 49 13.83 12.50 0.97
N LEU A 50 13.81 13.80 0.69
CA LEU A 50 15.04 14.59 0.48
C LEU A 50 15.87 14.71 1.76
N GLY A 51 15.22 14.83 2.93
CA GLY A 51 15.90 14.81 4.23
C GLY A 51 16.48 13.43 4.58
N GLY A 52 15.76 12.36 4.23
CA GLY A 52 16.14 10.97 4.49
C GLY A 52 17.23 10.43 3.57
N TYR A 53 17.43 11.02 2.42
CA TYR A 53 18.33 10.55 1.36
C TYR A 53 19.76 10.21 1.83
N GLN A 54 20.29 10.93 2.82
CA GLN A 54 21.65 10.76 3.34
C GLN A 54 21.74 9.82 4.55
N GLN A 55 20.62 9.28 5.02
CA GLN A 55 20.61 8.39 6.18
C GLN A 55 21.33 7.08 5.89
N HIS A 56 21.90 6.47 6.93
CA HIS A 56 22.77 5.31 6.80
C HIS A 56 22.04 4.07 6.25
N ASP A 57 20.86 3.79 6.75
CA ASP A 57 19.98 2.69 6.30
C ASP A 57 19.54 2.86 4.84
N VAL A 58 19.21 4.09 4.45
CA VAL A 58 18.88 4.43 3.05
C VAL A 58 20.09 4.19 2.13
N LYS A 59 21.29 4.60 2.53
CA LYS A 59 22.50 4.35 1.74
C LYS A 59 22.77 2.86 1.51
N ILE A 60 22.58 2.04 2.54
CA ILE A 60 22.73 0.58 2.42
C ILE A 60 21.69 0.04 1.42
N ALA A 61 20.43 0.44 1.57
CA ALA A 61 19.37 -0.03 0.68
C ALA A 61 19.60 0.41 -0.78
N LEU A 62 20.00 1.66 -1.00
CA LEU A 62 20.31 2.16 -2.35
C LEU A 62 21.50 1.43 -2.99
N GLN A 63 22.53 1.07 -2.22
CA GLN A 63 23.64 0.24 -2.72
C GLN A 63 23.15 -1.13 -3.19
N VAL A 64 22.30 -1.81 -2.39
CA VAL A 64 21.71 -3.09 -2.79
C VAL A 64 20.84 -2.92 -4.03
N LEU A 65 20.02 -1.86 -4.09
CA LEU A 65 19.17 -1.60 -5.26
C LEU A 65 19.98 -1.26 -6.52
N ASP A 66 21.15 -0.64 -6.39
CA ASP A 66 22.05 -0.40 -7.54
C ASP A 66 22.55 -1.71 -8.18
N GLU A 67 22.60 -2.82 -7.41
CA GLU A 67 23.00 -4.14 -7.91
C GLU A 67 21.84 -4.94 -8.50
N VAL A 68 20.63 -4.82 -7.91
CA VAL A 68 19.51 -5.74 -8.23
C VAL A 68 18.37 -5.09 -9.01
N ALA A 69 18.25 -3.75 -9.00
CA ALA A 69 17.14 -3.07 -9.66
C ALA A 69 17.25 -3.14 -11.19
N GLY A 70 16.10 -3.38 -11.82
CA GLY A 70 15.98 -3.31 -13.26
C GLY A 70 15.89 -1.87 -13.79
N ARG A 71 16.09 -1.70 -15.10
CA ARG A 71 15.79 -0.43 -15.78
C ARG A 71 14.28 -0.19 -15.80
N GLY A 72 13.87 1.07 -15.67
CA GLY A 72 12.46 1.41 -15.72
C GLY A 72 12.21 2.91 -15.72
N PRO A 73 10.96 3.34 -15.76
CA PRO A 73 10.58 4.75 -15.85
C PRO A 73 10.46 5.43 -14.47
N ALA A 74 10.50 4.67 -13.37
CA ALA A 74 10.20 5.19 -12.04
C ALA A 74 11.39 5.93 -11.42
N THR A 75 11.15 7.14 -10.93
CA THR A 75 12.15 8.04 -10.39
C THR A 75 12.50 7.67 -8.96
N VAL A 76 13.79 7.63 -8.64
CA VAL A 76 14.31 7.64 -7.26
C VAL A 76 14.53 9.09 -6.85
N ILE A 77 13.73 9.59 -5.92
CA ILE A 77 13.71 10.99 -5.46
C ILE A 77 15.13 11.44 -5.05
N GLY A 78 15.52 12.63 -5.45
CA GLY A 78 16.81 13.23 -5.09
C GLY A 78 18.04 12.68 -5.81
N THR A 79 17.93 11.56 -6.57
CA THR A 79 19.09 10.93 -7.24
C THR A 79 19.16 11.20 -8.74
N GLY A 80 18.04 11.56 -9.37
CA GLY A 80 17.90 11.62 -10.83
C GLY A 80 17.90 10.24 -11.52
N LYS A 81 18.05 9.13 -10.79
CA LYS A 81 18.01 7.77 -11.35
C LYS A 81 16.58 7.36 -11.67
N LYS A 82 16.43 6.57 -12.74
CA LYS A 82 15.17 5.88 -13.09
C LYS A 82 15.41 4.38 -13.13
N ILE A 83 14.59 3.67 -12.36
CA ILE A 83 14.67 2.21 -12.20
C ILE A 83 13.27 1.59 -12.33
N ASP A 84 13.17 0.28 -12.17
CA ASP A 84 11.88 -0.39 -12.17
C ASP A 84 10.95 0.09 -11.03
N PRO A 85 9.63 0.05 -11.21
CA PRO A 85 8.69 0.59 -10.23
C PRO A 85 8.74 -0.09 -8.85
N VAL A 86 9.05 -1.38 -8.80
CA VAL A 86 9.11 -2.15 -7.54
C VAL A 86 10.28 -1.66 -6.69
N SER A 87 11.45 -1.52 -7.30
CA SER A 87 12.65 -1.02 -6.63
C SER A 87 12.54 0.46 -6.27
N ALA A 88 11.97 1.28 -7.16
CA ALA A 88 11.77 2.70 -6.91
C ALA A 88 10.78 2.96 -5.76
N SER A 89 9.71 2.17 -5.65
CA SER A 89 8.76 2.30 -4.55
C SER A 89 9.41 2.00 -3.20
N LEU A 90 10.25 0.97 -3.10
CA LEU A 90 11.02 0.69 -1.88
C LEU A 90 11.98 1.83 -1.53
N ALA A 91 12.78 2.28 -2.51
CA ALA A 91 13.77 3.34 -2.29
C ALA A 91 13.12 4.62 -1.76
N ASN A 92 12.05 5.07 -2.43
CA ASN A 92 11.34 6.30 -2.08
C ASN A 92 10.62 6.18 -0.74
N ALA A 93 9.94 5.05 -0.47
CA ALA A 93 9.25 4.83 0.80
C ALA A 93 10.24 4.78 1.97
N LEU A 94 11.40 4.13 1.80
CA LEU A 94 12.43 4.11 2.82
C LEU A 94 13.00 5.52 3.10
N MET A 95 13.24 6.33 2.06
CA MET A 95 13.68 7.71 2.24
C MET A 95 12.66 8.56 2.97
N ILE A 96 11.37 8.37 2.73
CA ILE A 96 10.28 9.05 3.45
C ILE A 96 10.26 8.63 4.92
N ARG A 97 10.39 7.33 5.17
CA ARG A 97 10.15 6.72 6.49
C ARG A 97 11.33 6.75 7.44
N CYS A 98 12.57 6.77 6.93
CA CYS A 98 13.79 6.49 7.72
C CYS A 98 14.02 7.44 8.90
N MET A 99 13.59 8.69 8.82
CA MET A 99 13.74 9.66 9.91
C MET A 99 12.60 9.60 10.94
N ASP A 100 11.56 8.80 10.70
CA ASP A 100 10.35 8.74 11.55
C ASP A 100 9.71 10.13 11.76
N TYR A 101 9.74 10.96 10.74
CA TYR A 101 9.32 12.36 10.72
C TYR A 101 8.14 12.62 9.77
N ASN A 102 7.79 11.63 8.95
CA ASN A 102 6.65 11.64 8.05
C ASN A 102 5.31 11.61 8.83
N ASP A 103 4.20 11.73 8.11
CA ASP A 103 2.86 11.73 8.68
C ASP A 103 2.59 10.50 9.54
N ILE A 104 1.64 10.63 10.45
CA ILE A 104 1.10 9.52 11.23
C ILE A 104 -0.41 9.70 11.42
N TYR A 105 -1.15 8.63 11.23
CA TYR A 105 -2.54 8.51 11.65
C TYR A 105 -2.63 7.50 12.79
N TRP A 106 -3.34 7.84 13.85
CA TRP A 106 -3.45 6.97 15.03
C TRP A 106 -4.87 6.92 15.57
N LYS A 107 -5.48 5.76 15.46
CA LYS A 107 -6.75 5.38 16.12
C LYS A 107 -6.55 4.08 16.89
N GLN A 108 -7.23 2.98 16.51
CA GLN A 108 -6.97 1.66 17.11
C GLN A 108 -5.55 1.19 16.78
N ASP A 109 -5.18 1.28 15.51
CA ASP A 109 -3.79 1.10 15.07
C ASP A 109 -3.20 2.42 14.55
N PRO A 110 -1.90 2.64 14.69
CA PRO A 110 -1.20 3.68 13.95
C PRO A 110 -0.95 3.24 12.52
N SER A 111 -0.74 4.19 11.61
CA SER A 111 -0.09 3.96 10.33
C SER A 111 0.51 5.25 9.76
N HIS A 112 1.27 5.10 8.67
CA HIS A 112 1.94 6.19 7.98
C HIS A 112 1.49 6.19 6.50
N PRO A 113 0.37 6.84 6.15
CA PRO A 113 -0.16 6.81 4.79
C PRO A 113 0.82 7.30 3.73
N SER A 114 1.77 8.18 4.09
CA SER A 114 2.85 8.63 3.20
C SER A 114 3.79 7.51 2.73
N ASP A 115 3.87 6.39 3.45
CA ASP A 115 4.68 5.24 3.05
C ASP A 115 4.10 4.55 1.79
N ILE A 116 2.82 4.80 1.46
CA ILE A 116 2.13 4.28 0.28
C ILE A 116 2.28 5.21 -0.94
N PHE A 117 2.56 6.51 -0.73
CA PHE A 117 2.77 7.47 -1.81
C PHE A 117 3.72 6.97 -2.92
N PRO A 118 4.86 6.33 -2.59
CA PRO A 118 5.78 5.82 -3.60
C PRO A 118 5.19 4.76 -4.54
N ALA A 119 4.18 4.00 -4.10
CA ALA A 119 3.45 3.09 -4.99
C ALA A 119 2.67 3.87 -6.05
N ALA A 120 1.96 4.93 -5.64
CA ALA A 120 1.25 5.80 -6.58
C ALA A 120 2.23 6.45 -7.57
N LEU A 121 3.34 7.03 -7.07
CA LEU A 121 4.33 7.71 -7.91
C LEU A 121 4.93 6.76 -8.95
N ALA A 122 5.48 5.63 -8.53
CA ALA A 122 6.16 4.69 -9.41
C ALA A 122 5.21 4.10 -10.47
N CYS A 123 3.97 3.81 -10.10
CA CYS A 123 2.96 3.28 -11.00
C CYS A 123 2.42 4.35 -11.97
N CYS A 124 2.20 5.59 -11.52
CA CYS A 124 1.81 6.71 -12.39
C CYS A 124 2.91 7.03 -13.41
N GLU A 125 4.18 7.06 -13.02
CA GLU A 125 5.29 7.25 -13.96
C GLU A 125 5.37 6.11 -14.99
N ARG A 126 5.15 4.86 -14.56
CA ARG A 126 5.09 3.71 -15.49
C ARG A 126 3.91 3.79 -16.44
N ALA A 127 2.75 4.19 -15.97
CA ALA A 127 1.54 4.36 -16.78
C ALA A 127 1.56 5.65 -17.62
N LYS A 128 2.54 6.55 -17.42
CA LYS A 128 2.62 7.88 -18.01
C LYS A 128 1.40 8.74 -17.69
N SER A 129 0.88 8.59 -16.50
CA SER A 129 -0.27 9.33 -15.98
C SER A 129 0.12 10.76 -15.59
N ASP A 130 -0.88 11.64 -15.48
CA ASP A 130 -0.68 13.01 -15.03
C ASP A 130 -0.73 13.16 -13.49
N GLY A 131 -0.55 14.38 -13.00
CA GLY A 131 -0.57 14.67 -11.56
C GLY A 131 -1.95 14.51 -10.91
N ARG A 132 -3.05 14.47 -11.67
CA ARG A 132 -4.39 14.20 -11.13
C ARG A 132 -4.50 12.75 -10.68
N GLU A 133 -4.01 11.82 -11.48
CA GLU A 133 -3.96 10.39 -11.13
C GLU A 133 -3.09 10.17 -9.89
N LEU A 134 -1.97 10.87 -9.76
CA LEU A 134 -1.15 10.82 -8.56
C LEU A 134 -1.93 11.27 -7.33
N ILE A 135 -2.67 12.37 -7.40
CA ILE A 135 -3.52 12.86 -6.30
C ILE A 135 -4.62 11.85 -5.96
N VAL A 136 -5.26 11.22 -6.95
CA VAL A 136 -6.23 10.13 -6.71
C VAL A 136 -5.58 8.99 -5.94
N GLY A 137 -4.39 8.55 -6.35
CA GLY A 137 -3.64 7.51 -5.65
C GLY A 137 -3.31 7.87 -4.20
N LEU A 138 -2.92 9.13 -3.92
CA LEU A 138 -2.67 9.58 -2.55
C LEU A 138 -3.95 9.56 -1.70
N VAL A 139 -5.05 10.12 -2.22
CA VAL A 139 -6.33 10.14 -1.49
C VAL A 139 -6.81 8.72 -1.21
N LEU A 140 -6.72 7.82 -2.21
CA LEU A 140 -7.07 6.42 -2.05
C LEU A 140 -6.23 5.72 -0.96
N GLY A 141 -4.92 5.96 -0.97
CA GLY A 141 -4.01 5.41 0.05
C GLY A 141 -4.38 5.86 1.46
N HIS A 142 -4.57 7.17 1.67
CA HIS A 142 -4.99 7.72 2.96
C HIS A 142 -6.35 7.17 3.39
N GLU A 143 -7.35 7.20 2.50
CA GLU A 143 -8.71 6.75 2.81
C GLU A 143 -8.73 5.30 3.28
N PHE A 144 -8.06 4.40 2.56
CA PHE A 144 -8.06 2.99 2.91
C PHE A 144 -7.20 2.70 4.13
N GLU A 145 -6.00 3.27 4.22
CA GLU A 145 -5.11 3.04 5.37
C GLU A 145 -5.75 3.48 6.67
N MET A 146 -6.34 4.69 6.70
CA MET A 146 -7.02 5.19 7.89
C MET A 146 -8.22 4.33 8.29
N ARG A 147 -9.01 3.83 7.33
CA ARG A 147 -10.14 2.92 7.62
C ARG A 147 -9.68 1.58 8.16
N PHE A 148 -8.60 1.01 7.63
CA PHE A 148 -8.03 -0.20 8.20
C PHE A 148 -7.53 0.01 9.63
N CYS A 149 -6.90 1.16 9.93
CA CYS A 149 -6.47 1.52 11.28
C CYS A 149 -7.63 1.66 12.26
N GLU A 150 -8.82 2.03 11.80
CA GLU A 150 -10.01 2.19 12.65
C GLU A 150 -10.83 0.89 12.78
N ALA A 151 -10.77 0.01 11.79
CA ALA A 151 -11.70 -1.11 11.67
C ALA A 151 -11.43 -2.23 12.67
N ALA A 152 -10.17 -2.53 12.98
CA ALA A 152 -9.80 -3.59 13.93
C ALA A 152 -10.02 -3.15 15.37
N PHE A 153 -10.67 -4.00 16.18
CA PHE A 153 -10.86 -3.75 17.62
C PHE A 153 -10.66 -5.02 18.47
N PRO A 154 -9.74 -5.01 19.44
CA PRO A 154 -8.63 -4.07 19.57
C PRO A 154 -7.78 -4.07 18.31
N GLY A 155 -6.88 -3.09 18.16
CA GLY A 155 -5.99 -3.02 17.00
C GLY A 155 -5.12 -4.27 16.82
N ILE A 156 -4.62 -4.52 15.63
CA ILE A 156 -3.79 -5.71 15.34
C ILE A 156 -2.48 -5.70 16.15
N ARG A 157 -2.00 -4.53 16.58
CA ARG A 157 -0.83 -4.39 17.47
C ARG A 157 -1.04 -5.11 18.81
N GLU A 158 -2.23 -5.02 19.38
CA GLU A 158 -2.56 -5.70 20.65
C GLU A 158 -2.50 -7.24 20.51
N ARG A 159 -2.44 -7.73 19.28
CA ARG A 159 -2.32 -9.15 18.91
C ARG A 159 -0.91 -9.54 18.46
N GLY A 160 0.07 -8.65 18.62
CA GLY A 160 1.46 -8.91 18.26
C GLY A 160 1.82 -8.68 16.79
N TRP A 161 0.97 -8.01 16.01
CA TRP A 161 1.25 -7.66 14.63
C TRP A 161 1.65 -6.19 14.49
N HIS A 162 2.45 -5.88 13.47
CA HIS A 162 2.79 -4.51 13.12
C HIS A 162 1.83 -3.95 12.08
N HIS A 163 1.55 -2.64 12.13
CA HIS A 163 0.65 -1.96 11.19
C HIS A 163 1.08 -2.06 9.72
N ALA A 164 2.36 -2.27 9.42
CA ALA A 164 2.83 -2.57 8.06
C ALA A 164 2.09 -3.75 7.40
N THR A 165 1.46 -4.62 8.21
CA THR A 165 0.54 -5.64 7.70
C THR A 165 -0.66 -4.99 7.00
N LEU A 166 -1.23 -3.91 7.54
CA LEU A 166 -2.34 -3.18 6.92
C LEU A 166 -1.90 -2.50 5.62
N THR A 167 -0.71 -1.90 5.61
CA THR A 167 -0.09 -1.31 4.41
C THR A 167 0.01 -2.32 3.26
N ALA A 168 0.29 -3.61 3.56
CA ALA A 168 0.32 -4.66 2.55
C ALA A 168 -1.05 -4.98 1.92
N PHE A 169 -2.16 -4.68 2.63
CA PHE A 169 -3.51 -4.76 2.07
C PHE A 169 -3.88 -3.51 1.25
N VAL A 170 -3.35 -2.35 1.60
CA VAL A 170 -3.73 -1.06 0.99
C VAL A 170 -2.91 -0.72 -0.25
N SER A 171 -1.59 -0.89 -0.19
CA SER A 171 -0.68 -0.50 -1.28
C SER A 171 -1.04 -1.11 -2.66
N PRO A 172 -1.56 -2.36 -2.79
CA PRO A 172 -1.96 -2.90 -4.09
C PRO A 172 -3.21 -2.23 -4.68
N PHE A 173 -4.14 -1.70 -3.87
CA PHE A 173 -5.24 -0.89 -4.38
C PHE A 173 -4.72 0.38 -5.06
N VAL A 174 -3.78 1.05 -4.42
CA VAL A 174 -3.16 2.28 -4.93
C VAL A 174 -2.35 2.00 -6.20
N ALA A 175 -1.50 0.98 -6.18
CA ALA A 175 -0.71 0.58 -7.33
C ALA A 175 -1.59 0.15 -8.52
N GLY A 176 -2.62 -0.67 -8.25
CA GLY A 176 -3.55 -1.13 -9.28
C GLY A 176 -4.36 0.00 -9.90
N ARG A 177 -4.84 0.96 -9.08
CA ARG A 177 -5.53 2.16 -9.59
C ARG A 177 -4.60 3.01 -10.45
N ALA A 178 -3.38 3.27 -10.00
CA ALA A 178 -2.39 4.07 -10.74
C ALA A 178 -1.93 3.41 -12.05
N LEU A 179 -2.04 2.08 -12.16
CA LEU A 179 -1.80 1.31 -13.39
C LEU A 179 -3.05 1.15 -14.26
N HIS A 180 -4.19 1.73 -13.87
CA HIS A 180 -5.48 1.60 -14.56
C HIS A 180 -5.97 0.15 -14.72
N LEU A 181 -5.71 -0.71 -13.72
CA LEU A 181 -6.15 -2.09 -13.72
C LEU A 181 -7.67 -2.20 -13.56
N SER A 182 -8.26 -3.28 -14.08
CA SER A 182 -9.65 -3.61 -13.78
C SER A 182 -9.84 -3.92 -12.30
N TRP A 183 -11.07 -3.82 -11.80
CA TRP A 183 -11.33 -4.12 -10.39
C TRP A 183 -11.00 -5.59 -10.05
N GLU A 184 -11.18 -6.53 -10.97
CA GLU A 184 -10.79 -7.93 -10.79
C GLU A 184 -9.28 -8.07 -10.62
N GLN A 185 -8.50 -7.38 -11.46
CA GLN A 185 -7.05 -7.36 -11.35
C GLN A 185 -6.59 -6.72 -10.02
N ILE A 186 -7.24 -5.64 -9.59
CA ILE A 186 -6.96 -5.02 -8.29
C ILE A 186 -7.27 -6.00 -7.15
N GLN A 187 -8.40 -6.70 -7.20
CA GLN A 187 -8.75 -7.73 -6.22
C GLN A 187 -7.67 -8.82 -6.12
N HIS A 188 -7.20 -9.33 -7.25
CA HIS A 188 -6.09 -10.29 -7.27
C HIS A 188 -4.80 -9.70 -6.72
N ALA A 189 -4.47 -8.44 -7.07
CA ALA A 189 -3.29 -7.78 -6.52
C ALA A 189 -3.31 -7.68 -4.99
N VAL A 190 -4.47 -7.37 -4.40
CA VAL A 190 -4.66 -7.35 -2.94
C VAL A 190 -4.42 -8.75 -2.37
N GLY A 191 -5.00 -9.78 -2.95
CA GLY A 191 -4.80 -11.17 -2.54
C GLY A 191 -3.33 -11.59 -2.60
N ILE A 192 -2.60 -11.24 -3.68
CA ILE A 192 -1.18 -11.55 -3.84
C ILE A 192 -0.33 -10.85 -2.77
N SER A 193 -0.52 -9.55 -2.57
CA SER A 193 0.28 -8.77 -1.60
C SER A 193 0.03 -9.24 -0.17
N ALA A 194 -1.23 -9.37 0.22
CA ALA A 194 -1.63 -9.77 1.57
C ALA A 194 -1.18 -11.18 1.94
N SER A 195 -1.18 -12.11 0.97
CA SER A 195 -0.77 -13.51 1.22
C SER A 195 0.72 -13.69 1.54
N ARG A 196 1.55 -12.71 1.24
CA ARG A 196 3.01 -12.83 1.38
C ARG A 196 3.61 -11.87 2.40
N HIS A 197 2.90 -10.84 2.84
CA HIS A 197 3.49 -9.78 3.64
C HIS A 197 2.69 -9.48 4.90
N CYS A 198 2.98 -10.23 5.96
CA CYS A 198 2.46 -9.99 7.30
C CYS A 198 3.64 -9.69 8.25
N THR A 199 3.62 -8.53 8.89
CA THR A 199 4.73 -8.04 9.70
C THR A 199 4.48 -8.30 11.18
N LEU A 200 5.43 -8.98 11.85
CA LEU A 200 5.37 -9.22 13.29
C LEU A 200 5.65 -7.94 14.08
N GLY A 201 4.97 -7.77 15.21
CA GLY A 201 5.20 -6.69 16.18
C GLY A 201 6.63 -6.67 16.75
N ALA A 202 7.39 -7.76 16.60
CA ALA A 202 8.78 -7.87 17.00
C ALA A 202 9.68 -6.76 16.41
N VAL A 203 9.32 -6.15 15.27
CA VAL A 203 10.09 -5.05 14.66
C VAL A 203 10.11 -3.78 15.54
N THR A 204 9.14 -3.63 16.44
CA THR A 204 9.05 -2.51 17.40
C THR A 204 9.15 -2.95 18.84
N ALA A 205 9.24 -4.27 19.12
CA ALA A 205 9.42 -4.81 20.46
C ALA A 205 10.91 -4.99 20.79
N GLY A 206 11.33 -4.53 21.94
CA GLY A 206 12.72 -4.65 22.40
C GLY A 206 13.68 -3.65 21.74
N LYS A 207 14.88 -4.09 21.36
CA LYS A 207 15.90 -3.22 20.74
C LYS A 207 15.50 -2.92 19.29
N LEU A 208 15.31 -1.64 18.99
CA LEU A 208 15.02 -1.19 17.63
C LEU A 208 16.20 -1.43 16.69
N THR A 209 15.87 -1.82 15.46
CA THR A 209 16.81 -2.01 14.34
C THR A 209 16.36 -1.16 13.16
N MET A 210 17.14 -1.13 12.08
CA MET A 210 16.76 -0.46 10.82
C MET A 210 15.43 -0.98 10.26
N MET A 211 15.06 -2.24 10.57
CA MET A 211 13.81 -2.83 10.12
C MET A 211 12.55 -2.09 10.62
N LYS A 212 12.63 -1.37 11.75
CA LYS A 212 11.49 -0.55 12.24
C LYS A 212 10.97 0.40 11.16
N ASN A 213 11.88 1.04 10.42
CA ASN A 213 11.54 2.01 9.38
C ASN A 213 11.55 1.42 7.96
N THR A 214 11.74 0.09 7.83
CA THR A 214 11.84 -0.60 6.54
C THR A 214 10.63 -1.46 6.21
N VAL A 215 9.88 -1.91 7.22
CA VAL A 215 8.77 -2.86 7.01
C VAL A 215 7.60 -2.27 6.23
N ASP A 216 7.20 -1.02 6.49
CA ASP A 216 6.17 -0.33 5.70
C ASP A 216 6.62 -0.08 4.24
N PRO A 217 7.85 0.43 3.98
CA PRO A 217 8.44 0.45 2.63
C PRO A 217 8.41 -0.90 1.90
N MET A 218 8.72 -2.00 2.58
CA MET A 218 8.64 -3.34 1.98
C MET A 218 7.21 -3.78 1.70
N ALA A 219 6.26 -3.41 2.56
CA ALA A 219 4.84 -3.67 2.31
C ALA A 219 4.35 -2.90 1.08
N THR A 220 4.77 -1.65 0.91
CA THR A 220 4.48 -0.83 -0.29
C THR A 220 5.08 -1.45 -1.55
N GLN A 221 6.34 -1.87 -1.50
CA GLN A 221 6.99 -2.61 -2.58
C GLN A 221 6.21 -3.88 -2.96
N SER A 222 5.75 -4.63 -1.95
CA SER A 222 4.93 -5.84 -2.17
C SER A 222 3.66 -5.53 -2.95
N GLY A 223 2.98 -4.42 -2.64
CA GLY A 223 1.78 -4.00 -3.36
C GLY A 223 2.03 -3.65 -4.82
N VAL A 224 3.15 -2.95 -5.10
CA VAL A 224 3.54 -2.64 -6.49
C VAL A 224 3.85 -3.92 -7.27
N LEU A 225 4.62 -4.84 -6.69
CA LEU A 225 4.91 -6.13 -7.33
C LEU A 225 3.64 -6.92 -7.60
N ALA A 226 2.73 -6.98 -6.62
CA ALA A 226 1.45 -7.68 -6.73
C ALA A 226 0.57 -7.10 -7.86
N ALA A 227 0.49 -5.79 -7.98
CA ALA A 227 -0.24 -5.12 -9.05
C ALA A 227 0.34 -5.45 -10.44
N LEU A 228 1.67 -5.46 -10.57
CA LEU A 228 2.35 -5.84 -11.81
C LEU A 228 2.16 -7.33 -12.18
N MET A 229 2.03 -8.21 -11.19
CA MET A 229 1.69 -9.62 -11.42
C MET A 229 0.24 -9.76 -11.89
N ALA A 230 -0.69 -9.09 -11.20
CA ALA A 230 -2.11 -9.12 -11.55
C ALA A 230 -2.39 -8.50 -12.93
N GLU A 231 -1.66 -7.44 -13.31
CA GLU A 231 -1.70 -6.86 -14.67
C GLU A 231 -1.47 -7.92 -15.75
N ARG A 232 -0.63 -8.90 -15.47
CA ARG A 232 -0.30 -10.01 -16.38
C ARG A 232 -1.17 -11.26 -16.21
N GLY A 233 -2.25 -11.16 -15.42
CA GLY A 233 -3.20 -12.25 -15.20
C GLY A 233 -2.82 -13.23 -14.09
N TYR A 234 -1.81 -12.90 -13.25
CA TYR A 234 -1.55 -13.72 -12.07
C TYR A 234 -2.67 -13.52 -11.04
N THR A 235 -3.16 -14.63 -10.46
CA THR A 235 -4.31 -14.61 -9.56
C THR A 235 -3.87 -14.74 -8.09
N GLY A 236 -4.58 -14.06 -7.20
CA GLY A 236 -4.47 -14.17 -5.75
C GLY A 236 -5.81 -14.52 -5.12
N PRO A 237 -5.86 -14.80 -3.80
CA PRO A 237 -7.10 -15.04 -3.08
C PRO A 237 -8.07 -13.85 -3.21
N GLU A 238 -9.29 -14.11 -3.68
CA GLU A 238 -10.27 -13.05 -3.97
C GLU A 238 -10.93 -12.46 -2.71
N GLN A 239 -10.99 -13.22 -1.63
CA GLN A 239 -11.67 -12.86 -0.38
C GLN A 239 -10.67 -12.73 0.78
N VAL A 240 -9.51 -12.12 0.51
CA VAL A 240 -8.41 -12.06 1.47
C VAL A 240 -8.72 -11.20 2.71
N ILE A 241 -9.71 -10.31 2.66
CA ILE A 241 -10.13 -9.49 3.80
C ILE A 241 -11.14 -10.25 4.67
N ASP A 242 -12.29 -10.64 4.12
CA ASP A 242 -13.45 -11.14 4.85
C ASP A 242 -13.81 -12.60 4.56
N GLY A 243 -12.97 -13.30 3.80
CA GLY A 243 -13.15 -14.72 3.51
C GLY A 243 -12.67 -15.62 4.65
N LYS A 244 -12.84 -16.93 4.44
CA LYS A 244 -12.30 -17.95 5.34
C LYS A 244 -10.77 -17.79 5.45
N GLU A 245 -10.27 -17.67 6.69
CA GLU A 245 -8.84 -17.44 6.96
C GLU A 245 -8.30 -16.13 6.36
N GLY A 246 -9.17 -15.15 6.06
CA GLY A 246 -8.81 -13.80 5.67
C GLY A 246 -8.43 -12.90 6.85
N LEU A 247 -8.15 -11.62 6.56
CA LEU A 247 -7.70 -10.63 7.55
C LEU A 247 -8.57 -10.60 8.81
N THR A 248 -9.90 -10.49 8.63
CA THR A 248 -10.84 -10.39 9.75
C THR A 248 -10.90 -11.65 10.62
N HIS A 249 -10.58 -12.81 10.05
CA HIS A 249 -10.50 -14.07 10.79
C HIS A 249 -9.17 -14.22 11.51
N CYS A 250 -8.04 -13.92 10.84
CA CYS A 250 -6.71 -14.19 11.39
C CYS A 250 -6.27 -13.15 12.44
N PHE A 251 -6.64 -11.88 12.25
CA PHE A 251 -6.14 -10.77 13.08
C PHE A 251 -7.10 -10.31 14.15
N GLY A 252 -8.28 -10.87 14.25
CA GLY A 252 -9.17 -10.61 15.37
C GLY A 252 -10.65 -10.72 15.05
N PRO A 253 -11.47 -10.98 16.06
CA PRO A 253 -12.90 -11.26 15.89
C PRO A 253 -13.75 -10.00 15.70
N GLU A 254 -13.27 -8.83 16.10
CA GLU A 254 -14.06 -7.61 16.10
C GLU A 254 -13.50 -6.61 15.07
N TRP A 255 -14.27 -6.46 13.99
CA TRP A 255 -14.05 -5.45 12.93
C TRP A 255 -15.32 -4.62 12.76
N LYS A 256 -15.16 -3.30 12.66
CA LYS A 256 -16.26 -2.32 12.53
C LYS A 256 -16.49 -1.88 11.11
#